data_c9302bc44072489fa7c88aa797a1fad5
#
_entry.id   c9302bc44072489fa7c88aa797a1fad5
#
_cell.length_a   1.000
_cell.length_b   1.000
_cell.length_c   1.000
_cell.angle_alpha   90.00
_cell.angle_beta   90.00
_cell.angle_gamma   90.00
#
_symmetry.space_group_name_H-M   'P 1'
#
loop_
_entity.id
_entity.type
_entity.pdbx_description
1 polymer ?
#
loop_
_entity_poly.entity_id
_entity_poly.type
_entity_poly.pdbx_seq_one_letter_code
_entity_poly.pdbx_strand_id
1 'polypeptide(L)'
;MPINFKDPYYDSSHSNKVWIGINIDFISQKKSIIDKIIGKRNDNRDGQIDFDISVLAIDNNGKMPSDDCLIFYNQISSIGINLDTHYESPVAWEFDEIISIDFSRIHSGISSLKFVLFNHRDELFKNCIISSFVYDKPIWTWSNRKELFEFKIQPRNPFNLLELFEINIDKHKWILNALGNSINSRSTNCFGEYIGKHFK
;
A
#
# COMPACT_ATOMS: atom_id res chain seq x y z
N MET A 1 9.19 14.41 9.79
CA MET A 1 9.20 15.29 8.60
C MET A 1 7.78 15.52 8.20
N PRO A 2 7.39 16.72 7.77
CA PRO A 2 6.03 16.94 7.30
C PRO A 2 5.79 16.11 6.04
N ILE A 3 4.70 15.40 6.00
CA ILE A 3 4.17 14.74 4.83
C ILE A 3 3.67 15.89 3.94
N ASN A 4 4.25 16.05 2.75
CA ASN A 4 3.79 17.07 1.80
C ASN A 4 2.52 16.55 1.11
N PHE A 5 1.37 16.97 1.63
CA PHE A 5 0.09 16.75 0.97
C PHE A 5 -0.13 17.84 -0.10
N LYS A 6 -0.45 17.43 -1.31
CA LYS A 6 -0.92 18.37 -2.33
C LYS A 6 -2.37 18.80 -2.13
N ASP A 7 -3.21 18.00 -1.50
CA ASP A 7 -4.55 18.37 -1.04
C ASP A 7 -5.15 17.21 -0.23
N PRO A 8 -5.50 17.36 1.06
CA PRO A 8 -6.09 16.28 1.85
C PRO A 8 -7.58 16.02 1.55
N TYR A 9 -8.21 16.86 0.71
CA TYR A 9 -9.64 16.77 0.41
C TYR A 9 -9.87 16.52 -1.06
N TYR A 10 -10.08 15.28 -1.45
CA TYR A 10 -10.66 14.95 -2.74
C TYR A 10 -12.17 14.78 -2.58
N ASP A 11 -12.93 15.65 -3.23
CA ASP A 11 -14.38 15.49 -3.35
C ASP A 11 -14.64 14.40 -4.41
N SER A 12 -15.04 13.22 -3.96
CA SER A 12 -15.28 12.03 -4.77
C SER A 12 -16.50 12.14 -5.70
N SER A 13 -17.05 13.34 -5.91
CA SER A 13 -18.20 13.55 -6.81
C SER A 13 -17.95 13.11 -8.26
N HIS A 14 -16.72 12.71 -8.61
CA HIS A 14 -16.30 12.45 -9.99
C HIS A 14 -15.86 11.02 -10.31
N SER A 15 -15.54 10.20 -9.33
CA SER A 15 -15.20 8.78 -9.58
C SER A 15 -15.44 7.92 -8.36
N ASN A 16 -16.30 6.89 -8.52
CA ASN A 16 -16.46 5.85 -7.50
C ASN A 16 -15.30 4.85 -7.49
N LYS A 17 -14.31 5.02 -8.38
CA LYS A 17 -13.18 4.11 -8.52
C LYS A 17 -11.86 4.87 -8.45
N VAL A 18 -10.90 4.28 -7.76
CA VAL A 18 -9.51 4.76 -7.72
C VAL A 18 -8.54 3.61 -7.91
N TRP A 19 -7.33 3.95 -8.37
CA TRP A 19 -6.20 3.04 -8.53
C TRP A 19 -5.04 3.58 -7.72
N ILE A 20 -4.39 2.71 -6.97
CA ILE A 20 -3.27 3.06 -6.10
C ILE A 20 -2.06 2.27 -6.57
N GLY A 21 -0.99 2.97 -6.93
CA GLY A 21 0.32 2.38 -7.19
C GLY A 21 1.25 2.61 -6.01
N ILE A 22 2.03 1.61 -5.63
CA ILE A 22 2.98 1.67 -4.53
C ILE A 22 4.35 1.27 -5.04
N ASN A 23 5.36 2.09 -4.74
CA ASN A 23 6.77 1.81 -5.01
C ASN A 23 7.56 1.79 -3.71
N ILE A 24 8.50 0.86 -3.63
CA ILE A 24 9.36 0.67 -2.47
C ILE A 24 10.82 0.80 -2.93
N ASP A 25 11.40 1.94 -2.63
CA ASP A 25 12.80 2.24 -2.95
C ASP A 25 13.70 2.00 -1.75
N PHE A 26 14.63 1.07 -1.86
CA PHE A 26 15.66 0.89 -0.84
C PHE A 26 16.77 1.92 -1.01
N ILE A 27 17.01 2.68 0.06
CA ILE A 27 18.14 3.61 0.12
C ILE A 27 19.42 2.76 0.28
N SER A 28 20.10 2.44 -0.84
CA SER A 28 21.36 1.74 -0.77
C SER A 28 22.36 2.58 0.02
N GLN A 29 23.00 1.98 1.02
CA GLN A 29 24.22 2.58 1.60
C GLN A 29 25.19 2.80 0.45
N LYS A 30 25.78 4.00 0.40
CA LYS A 30 26.65 4.53 -0.67
C LYS A 30 27.34 3.42 -1.47
N LYS A 31 27.03 3.33 -2.77
CA LYS A 31 27.81 2.51 -3.70
C LYS A 31 29.29 2.82 -3.50
N SER A 32 30.07 1.80 -3.22
CA SER A 32 31.53 1.92 -3.25
C SER A 32 31.93 2.53 -4.58
N ILE A 33 32.94 3.41 -4.59
CA ILE A 33 33.49 3.97 -5.83
C ILE A 33 33.88 2.85 -6.80
N ILE A 34 34.26 1.69 -6.28
CA ILE A 34 34.61 0.47 -7.01
C ILE A 34 33.37 -0.08 -7.78
N ASP A 35 32.18 -0.09 -7.20
CA ASP A 35 30.96 -0.58 -7.87
C ASP A 35 30.55 0.32 -9.04
N LYS A 36 30.87 1.61 -8.97
CA LYS A 36 30.67 2.56 -10.08
C LYS A 36 31.64 2.33 -11.25
N ILE A 37 32.87 1.92 -10.95
CA ILE A 37 33.94 1.71 -11.96
C ILE A 37 33.75 0.39 -12.70
N ILE A 38 33.24 -0.64 -12.02
CA ILE A 38 33.05 -2.00 -12.60
C ILE A 38 31.78 -2.08 -13.47
N GLY A 39 30.94 -1.04 -13.48
CA GLY A 39 29.73 -1.03 -14.31
C GLY A 39 28.73 -2.14 -13.97
N LYS A 40 28.86 -2.76 -12.79
CA LYS A 40 27.88 -3.72 -12.33
C LYS A 40 26.53 -3.00 -12.21
N ARG A 41 25.65 -3.23 -13.18
CA ARG A 41 24.21 -3.05 -12.95
C ARG A 41 23.91 -3.84 -11.69
N ASN A 42 23.50 -3.15 -10.65
CA ASN A 42 22.91 -3.83 -9.52
C ASN A 42 21.57 -4.42 -9.98
N ASP A 43 21.62 -5.61 -10.55
CA ASP A 43 20.53 -6.55 -10.42
C ASP A 43 20.57 -7.05 -8.96
N ASN A 44 20.32 -6.15 -8.01
CA ASN A 44 20.06 -6.51 -6.61
C ASN A 44 18.68 -7.17 -6.48
N ARG A 45 18.32 -8.00 -7.46
CA ARG A 45 17.22 -8.95 -7.37
C ARG A 45 17.62 -10.22 -6.61
N ASP A 46 18.92 -10.37 -6.30
CA ASP A 46 19.41 -11.42 -5.38
C ASP A 46 19.11 -11.03 -3.94
N GLY A 47 17.93 -11.37 -3.48
CA GLY A 47 17.37 -11.02 -2.18
C GLY A 47 16.17 -10.09 -2.30
N GLN A 48 15.36 -10.28 -3.33
CA GLN A 48 14.11 -9.56 -3.49
C GLN A 48 13.28 -9.78 -2.23
N ILE A 49 13.22 -8.73 -1.42
CA ILE A 49 12.42 -8.73 -0.21
C ILE A 49 10.97 -8.79 -0.68
N ASP A 50 10.31 -9.86 -0.29
CA ASP A 50 8.96 -10.19 -0.70
C ASP A 50 7.99 -9.38 0.17
N PHE A 51 7.55 -8.25 -0.36
CA PHE A 51 6.53 -7.43 0.27
C PHE A 51 5.18 -7.81 -0.25
N ASP A 52 4.24 -7.89 0.68
CA ASP A 52 2.84 -7.96 0.34
C ASP A 52 2.07 -6.82 0.96
N ILE A 53 1.17 -6.29 0.17
CA ILE A 53 0.16 -5.37 0.68
C ILE A 53 -1.09 -6.12 1.08
N SER A 54 -1.70 -5.67 2.16
CA SER A 54 -3.03 -6.12 2.57
C SER A 54 -3.93 -4.94 2.85
N VAL A 55 -5.22 -5.13 2.59
CA VAL A 55 -6.26 -4.14 2.88
C VAL A 55 -7.25 -4.75 3.87
N LEU A 56 -7.43 -4.08 5.00
CA LEU A 56 -8.43 -4.42 6.00
C LEU A 56 -9.60 -3.45 5.88
N ALA A 57 -10.79 -3.96 5.56
CA ALA A 57 -12.01 -3.17 5.56
C ALA A 57 -12.66 -3.25 6.96
N ILE A 58 -12.76 -2.11 7.63
CA ILE A 58 -13.02 -2.00 9.07
C ILE A 58 -14.31 -1.22 9.32
N ASP A 59 -15.14 -1.71 10.25
CA ASP A 59 -16.35 -1.04 10.73
C ASP A 59 -16.02 0.09 11.74
N ASN A 60 -17.04 0.79 12.20
CA ASN A 60 -16.90 1.88 13.18
C ASN A 60 -16.35 1.43 14.55
N ASN A 61 -16.32 0.13 14.82
CA ASN A 61 -15.76 -0.43 16.06
C ASN A 61 -14.29 -0.84 15.90
N GLY A 62 -13.71 -0.60 14.72
CA GLY A 62 -12.34 -1.01 14.39
C GLY A 62 -12.20 -2.50 14.10
N LYS A 63 -13.31 -3.16 13.71
CA LYS A 63 -13.36 -4.60 13.45
C LYS A 63 -13.72 -4.91 12.00
N MET A 64 -13.19 -6.00 11.47
CA MET A 64 -13.61 -6.58 10.20
C MET A 64 -14.93 -7.33 10.40
N PRO A 65 -16.02 -6.99 9.68
CA PRO A 65 -17.31 -7.64 9.83
C PRO A 65 -17.33 -9.11 9.41
N SER A 66 -16.50 -9.50 8.46
CA SER A 66 -16.37 -10.85 7.90
C SER A 66 -14.98 -11.09 7.34
N ASP A 67 -14.66 -12.34 7.01
CA ASP A 67 -13.38 -12.70 6.40
C ASP A 67 -13.17 -12.04 5.02
N ASP A 68 -14.27 -11.75 4.29
CA ASP A 68 -14.23 -11.03 3.02
C ASP A 68 -13.69 -9.59 3.14
N CYS A 69 -13.58 -9.08 4.36
CA CYS A 69 -13.03 -7.76 4.66
C CYS A 69 -11.50 -7.72 4.76
N LEU A 70 -10.83 -8.87 4.63
CA LEU A 70 -9.37 -8.97 4.52
C LEU A 70 -8.99 -9.32 3.09
N ILE A 71 -8.35 -8.37 2.39
CA ILE A 71 -7.84 -8.56 1.04
C ILE A 71 -6.31 -8.66 1.14
N PHE A 72 -5.74 -9.75 0.63
CA PHE A 72 -4.31 -10.07 0.73
C PHE A 72 -3.92 -11.11 -0.33
N TYR A 73 -2.67 -11.54 -0.38
CA TYR A 73 -2.14 -12.44 -1.42
C TYR A 73 -2.95 -13.74 -1.67
N ASN A 74 -3.64 -14.28 -0.64
CA ASN A 74 -4.51 -15.47 -0.79
C ASN A 74 -5.97 -15.12 -1.14
N GLN A 75 -6.37 -13.87 -0.99
CA GLN A 75 -7.69 -13.34 -1.31
C GLN A 75 -7.53 -11.98 -1.99
N ILE A 76 -7.09 -12.02 -3.23
CA ILE A 76 -6.68 -10.83 -3.99
C ILE A 76 -7.84 -9.91 -4.40
N SER A 77 -9.09 -10.35 -4.27
CA SER A 77 -10.26 -9.55 -4.66
C SER A 77 -11.45 -9.83 -3.79
N SER A 78 -12.03 -8.80 -3.20
CA SER A 78 -13.28 -8.85 -2.43
C SER A 78 -13.88 -7.44 -2.27
N ILE A 79 -15.17 -7.36 -2.00
CA ILE A 79 -15.93 -6.14 -1.63
C ILE A 79 -15.58 -4.88 -2.45
N GLY A 80 -15.24 -5.01 -3.73
CA GLY A 80 -14.87 -3.88 -4.59
C GLY A 80 -13.40 -3.48 -4.52
N ILE A 81 -12.57 -4.19 -3.75
CA ILE A 81 -11.12 -4.01 -3.69
C ILE A 81 -10.47 -5.14 -4.45
N ASN A 82 -9.43 -4.83 -5.24
CA ASN A 82 -8.66 -5.81 -5.98
C ASN A 82 -7.18 -5.46 -5.93
N LEU A 83 -6.35 -6.43 -5.51
CA LEU A 83 -4.91 -6.39 -5.65
C LEU A 83 -4.60 -6.86 -7.06
N ASP A 84 -4.01 -5.99 -7.87
CA ASP A 84 -3.75 -6.29 -9.27
C ASP A 84 -2.42 -7.03 -9.39
N THR A 85 -2.51 -8.31 -9.77
CA THR A 85 -1.35 -9.16 -10.02
C THR A 85 -0.94 -9.17 -11.49
N HIS A 86 -1.51 -8.29 -12.32
CA HIS A 86 -1.28 -8.27 -13.77
C HIS A 86 0.05 -7.60 -14.11
N TYR A 87 1.13 -8.36 -13.98
CA TYR A 87 2.48 -7.99 -14.44
C TYR A 87 2.63 -7.90 -15.98
N GLU A 88 1.54 -8.10 -16.75
CA GLU A 88 1.60 -8.17 -18.21
C GLU A 88 1.61 -6.80 -18.90
N SER A 89 1.31 -5.72 -18.18
CA SER A 89 1.36 -4.37 -18.74
C SER A 89 2.73 -3.73 -18.51
N PRO A 90 3.38 -3.12 -19.52
CA PRO A 90 4.63 -2.37 -19.32
C PRO A 90 4.52 -1.25 -18.27
N VAL A 91 3.32 -0.76 -18.01
CA VAL A 91 3.05 0.28 -16.99
C VAL A 91 2.98 -0.31 -15.59
N ALA A 92 2.59 -1.58 -15.46
CA ALA A 92 2.61 -2.28 -14.17
C ALA A 92 4.04 -2.36 -13.59
N TRP A 93 5.06 -2.26 -14.45
CA TRP A 93 6.47 -2.27 -14.03
C TRP A 93 6.92 -0.95 -13.36
N GLU A 94 6.08 0.07 -13.38
CA GLU A 94 6.33 1.32 -12.63
C GLU A 94 6.06 1.17 -11.14
N PHE A 95 5.28 0.15 -10.73
CA PHE A 95 4.85 -0.04 -9.35
C PHE A 95 5.14 -1.46 -8.88
N ASP A 96 5.55 -1.58 -7.62
CA ASP A 96 5.73 -2.88 -6.96
C ASP A 96 4.39 -3.52 -6.62
N GLU A 97 3.39 -2.68 -6.25
CA GLU A 97 2.03 -3.10 -5.93
C GLU A 97 0.99 -2.16 -6.57
N ILE A 98 -0.10 -2.74 -7.06
CA ILE A 98 -1.23 -2.00 -7.62
C ILE A 98 -2.54 -2.46 -6.97
N ILE A 99 -3.34 -1.50 -6.54
CA ILE A 99 -4.64 -1.74 -5.91
C ILE A 99 -5.70 -0.95 -6.65
N SER A 100 -6.84 -1.57 -6.93
CA SER A 100 -8.02 -0.86 -7.39
C SER A 100 -9.15 -0.93 -6.37
N ILE A 101 -9.90 0.17 -6.22
CA ILE A 101 -11.01 0.28 -5.29
C ILE A 101 -12.23 0.81 -6.03
N ASP A 102 -13.33 0.09 -5.93
CA ASP A 102 -14.67 0.51 -6.35
C ASP A 102 -15.52 0.80 -5.11
N PHE A 103 -15.58 2.05 -4.70
CA PHE A 103 -16.30 2.45 -3.49
C PHE A 103 -17.81 2.13 -3.55
N SER A 104 -18.39 2.02 -4.74
CA SER A 104 -19.80 1.67 -4.90
C SER A 104 -20.11 0.23 -4.49
N ARG A 105 -19.10 -0.62 -4.40
CA ARG A 105 -19.22 -2.04 -4.01
C ARG A 105 -18.81 -2.32 -2.57
N ILE A 106 -18.31 -1.31 -1.86
CA ILE A 106 -17.97 -1.46 -0.44
C ILE A 106 -19.25 -1.45 0.38
N HIS A 107 -19.35 -2.40 1.30
CA HIS A 107 -20.53 -2.49 2.19
C HIS A 107 -20.68 -1.24 3.05
N SER A 108 -21.92 -0.78 3.22
CA SER A 108 -22.25 0.43 3.98
C SER A 108 -21.87 0.36 5.48
N GLY A 109 -21.59 -0.83 6.00
CA GLY A 109 -21.09 -1.01 7.36
C GLY A 109 -19.57 -0.78 7.50
N ILE A 110 -18.83 -0.63 6.40
CA ILE A 110 -17.40 -0.33 6.42
C ILE A 110 -17.20 1.17 6.56
N SER A 111 -16.40 1.56 7.52
CA SER A 111 -16.06 2.97 7.80
C SER A 111 -14.66 3.35 7.37
N SER A 112 -13.76 2.38 7.28
CA SER A 112 -12.41 2.63 6.79
C SER A 112 -11.76 1.44 6.09
N LEU A 113 -10.77 1.75 5.23
CA LEU A 113 -9.87 0.80 4.60
C LEU A 113 -8.46 1.08 5.09
N LYS A 114 -7.84 0.11 5.75
CA LYS A 114 -6.50 0.20 6.28
C LYS A 114 -5.52 -0.56 5.39
N PHE A 115 -4.47 0.11 4.92
CA PHE A 115 -3.47 -0.45 4.02
C PHE A 115 -2.21 -0.76 4.80
N VAL A 116 -1.80 -2.02 4.75
CA VAL A 116 -0.70 -2.55 5.56
C VAL A 116 0.29 -3.27 4.66
N LEU A 117 1.54 -2.87 4.76
CA LEU A 117 2.65 -3.54 4.09
C LEU A 117 3.34 -4.47 5.10
N PHE A 118 3.62 -5.70 4.70
CA PHE A 118 4.32 -6.65 5.56
C PHE A 118 5.29 -7.52 4.76
N ASN A 119 6.22 -8.15 5.49
CA ASN A 119 7.21 -9.05 4.93
C ASN A 119 6.97 -10.48 5.41
N HIS A 120 6.93 -11.41 4.47
CA HIS A 120 6.81 -12.84 4.78
C HIS A 120 8.05 -13.47 5.44
N ARG A 121 9.23 -12.87 5.25
CA ARG A 121 10.50 -13.48 5.66
C ARG A 121 10.98 -13.06 7.05
N ASP A 122 10.14 -12.42 7.86
CA ASP A 122 10.51 -11.91 9.21
C ASP A 122 11.74 -10.99 9.24
N GLU A 123 12.23 -10.56 8.08
CA GLU A 123 13.33 -9.61 8.00
C GLU A 123 12.83 -8.20 8.28
N LEU A 124 13.61 -7.46 9.06
CA LEU A 124 13.29 -6.08 9.36
C LEU A 124 13.67 -5.16 8.20
N PHE A 125 12.71 -4.37 7.74
CA PHE A 125 12.97 -3.31 6.80
C PHE A 125 13.59 -2.11 7.46
N LYS A 126 14.55 -1.54 6.77
CA LYS A 126 15.17 -0.28 7.16
C LYS A 126 15.67 0.43 5.91
N ASN A 127 15.77 1.76 6.01
CA ASN A 127 16.32 2.59 4.94
C ASN A 127 15.57 2.42 3.60
N CYS A 128 14.25 2.44 3.62
CA CYS A 128 13.43 2.49 2.42
C CYS A 128 12.60 3.77 2.36
N ILE A 129 12.21 4.14 1.16
CA ILE A 129 11.20 5.16 0.88
C ILE A 129 10.04 4.44 0.20
N ILE A 130 8.84 4.61 0.73
CA ILE A 130 7.63 4.07 0.13
C ILE A 130 6.85 5.24 -0.46
N SER A 131 6.67 5.20 -1.77
CA SER A 131 5.91 6.19 -2.52
C SER A 131 4.57 5.60 -2.92
N SER A 132 3.49 6.32 -2.67
CA SER A 132 2.14 5.90 -3.03
C SER A 132 1.48 6.97 -3.88
N PHE A 133 0.82 6.54 -4.95
CA PHE A 133 0.19 7.37 -5.97
C PHE A 133 -1.25 6.94 -6.15
N VAL A 134 -2.18 7.86 -6.12
CA VAL A 134 -3.60 7.60 -6.32
C VAL A 134 -4.08 8.24 -7.61
N TYR A 135 -4.77 7.48 -8.45
CA TYR A 135 -5.25 7.88 -9.77
C TYR A 135 -6.76 7.71 -9.91
N ASP A 136 -7.37 8.52 -10.75
CA ASP A 136 -8.80 8.46 -11.09
C ASP A 136 -9.14 7.43 -12.18
N LYS A 137 -8.12 6.82 -12.80
CA LYS A 137 -8.25 5.85 -13.90
C LYS A 137 -7.23 4.73 -13.75
N PRO A 138 -7.45 3.59 -14.45
CA PRO A 138 -6.51 2.49 -14.43
C PRO A 138 -5.07 2.93 -14.74
N ILE A 139 -4.14 2.45 -13.93
CA ILE A 139 -2.71 2.81 -14.03
C ILE A 139 -2.15 2.48 -15.41
N TRP A 140 -2.63 1.42 -16.07
CA TRP A 140 -2.22 1.00 -17.42
C TRP A 140 -2.76 1.88 -18.55
N THR A 141 -3.63 2.86 -18.26
CA THR A 141 -4.07 3.84 -19.27
C THR A 141 -3.08 5.00 -19.33
N TRP A 142 -2.13 4.95 -20.29
CA TRP A 142 -1.08 5.97 -20.45
C TRP A 142 -1.59 7.39 -20.70
N SER A 143 -2.73 7.52 -21.35
CA SER A 143 -3.29 8.81 -21.69
C SER A 143 -4.46 9.17 -20.78
N ASN A 144 -4.43 10.38 -20.22
CA ASN A 144 -5.53 10.97 -19.46
C ASN A 144 -5.80 10.40 -18.07
N ARG A 145 -4.85 9.70 -17.42
CA ARG A 145 -4.94 9.45 -15.98
C ARG A 145 -4.58 10.74 -15.22
N LYS A 146 -5.38 11.08 -14.24
CA LYS A 146 -5.10 12.19 -13.34
C LYS A 146 -4.56 11.63 -12.03
N GLU A 147 -3.38 12.04 -11.64
CA GLU A 147 -2.88 11.81 -10.29
C GLU A 147 -3.67 12.69 -9.32
N LEU A 148 -4.31 12.04 -8.37
CA LEU A 148 -5.10 12.69 -7.33
C LEU A 148 -4.24 13.04 -6.14
N PHE A 149 -3.38 12.08 -5.73
CA PHE A 149 -2.49 12.21 -4.58
C PHE A 149 -1.15 11.53 -4.85
N GLU A 150 -0.11 12.13 -4.31
CA GLU A 150 1.20 11.50 -4.10
C GLU A 150 1.59 11.71 -2.64
N PHE A 151 2.06 10.67 -1.98
CA PHE A 151 2.69 10.79 -0.67
C PHE A 151 3.86 9.82 -0.53
N LYS A 152 4.83 10.23 0.32
CA LYS A 152 6.03 9.46 0.58
C LYS A 152 6.19 9.22 2.07
N ILE A 153 6.45 7.97 2.42
CA ILE A 153 6.73 7.54 3.78
C ILE A 153 8.18 7.08 3.84
N GLN A 154 8.93 7.62 4.77
CA GLN A 154 10.26 7.13 5.11
C GLN A 154 10.23 6.66 6.56
N PRO A 155 10.07 5.36 6.81
CA PRO A 155 10.03 4.82 8.17
C PRO A 155 11.33 5.13 8.91
N ARG A 156 11.21 5.61 10.15
CA ARG A 156 12.37 5.96 10.98
C ARG A 156 13.00 4.75 11.66
N ASN A 157 12.16 3.78 11.98
CA ASN A 157 12.55 2.57 12.70
C ASN A 157 12.47 1.36 11.78
N PRO A 158 13.30 0.33 11.99
CA PRO A 158 13.12 -0.95 11.33
C PRO A 158 11.74 -1.52 11.65
N PHE A 159 11.11 -2.16 10.67
CA PHE A 159 9.78 -2.74 10.80
C PHE A 159 9.67 -4.03 10.02
N ASN A 160 8.76 -4.90 10.39
CA ASN A 160 8.31 -6.03 9.61
C ASN A 160 6.84 -5.88 9.17
N LEU A 161 6.14 -4.87 9.73
CA LEU A 161 4.82 -4.44 9.32
C LEU A 161 4.75 -2.92 9.37
N LEU A 162 4.13 -2.31 8.35
CA LEU A 162 3.93 -0.87 8.25
C LEU A 162 2.48 -0.55 7.89
N GLU A 163 1.79 0.19 8.75
CA GLU A 163 0.53 0.83 8.35
C GLU A 163 0.88 2.01 7.44
N LEU A 164 0.54 1.87 6.15
CA LEU A 164 0.87 2.89 5.14
C LEU A 164 -0.08 4.08 5.25
N PHE A 165 -1.34 3.83 5.07
CA PHE A 165 -2.39 4.84 5.07
C PHE A 165 -3.74 4.20 5.37
N GLU A 166 -4.70 5.05 5.63
CA GLU A 166 -6.09 4.68 5.86
C GLU A 166 -7.00 5.56 4.99
N ILE A 167 -8.00 4.95 4.38
CA ILE A 167 -9.08 5.66 3.69
C ILE A 167 -10.32 5.60 4.58
N ASN A 168 -10.72 6.71 5.14
CA ASN A 168 -11.99 6.83 5.86
C ASN A 168 -13.13 7.08 4.89
N ILE A 169 -14.23 6.36 5.07
CA ILE A 169 -15.40 6.39 4.19
C ILE A 169 -16.55 7.01 4.97
N ASP A 170 -17.07 8.13 4.49
CA ASP A 170 -18.27 8.79 5.02
C ASP A 170 -19.27 9.00 3.89
N LYS A 171 -20.32 8.14 3.84
CA LYS A 171 -21.42 8.15 2.86
C LYS A 171 -20.91 8.13 1.40
N HIS A 172 -20.62 9.31 0.82
CA HIS A 172 -20.20 9.50 -0.56
C HIS A 172 -18.82 10.14 -0.67
N LYS A 173 -18.13 10.27 0.44
CA LYS A 173 -16.79 10.89 0.49
C LYS A 173 -15.80 9.90 1.08
N TRP A 174 -14.57 10.00 0.62
CA TRP A 174 -13.47 9.28 1.23
C TRP A 174 -12.32 10.25 1.49
N ILE A 175 -11.62 10.01 2.59
CA ILE A 175 -10.49 10.84 3.04
C ILE A 175 -9.30 9.91 3.26
N LEU A 176 -8.21 10.18 2.56
CA LEU A 176 -6.97 9.43 2.74
C LEU A 176 -6.11 10.09 3.81
N ASN A 177 -5.70 9.30 4.80
CA ASN A 177 -4.79 9.71 5.86
C ASN A 177 -3.53 8.86 5.78
N ALA A 178 -2.38 9.47 5.48
CA ALA A 178 -1.11 8.78 5.54
C ALA A 178 -0.73 8.52 7.01
N LEU A 179 -0.32 7.30 7.33
CA LEU A 179 -0.02 6.86 8.69
C LEU A 179 1.50 6.74 8.91
N GLY A 180 2.15 5.83 8.22
CA GLY A 180 3.60 5.58 8.36
C GLY A 180 3.97 4.94 9.69
N ASN A 181 3.04 4.21 10.32
CA ASN A 181 3.25 3.59 11.63
C ASN A 181 4.04 2.29 11.49
N SER A 182 5.30 2.31 11.88
CA SER A 182 6.17 1.13 11.87
C SER A 182 5.86 0.22 13.05
N ILE A 183 5.61 -1.05 12.78
CA ILE A 183 5.43 -2.09 13.78
C ILE A 183 6.59 -3.06 13.66
N ASN A 184 7.29 -3.28 14.77
CA ASN A 184 8.36 -4.24 14.88
C ASN A 184 7.92 -5.28 15.91
N SER A 185 7.45 -6.42 15.44
CA SER A 185 7.13 -7.57 16.26
C SER A 185 8.28 -8.58 16.17
N ARG A 186 8.60 -9.20 17.31
CA ARG A 186 9.53 -10.35 17.34
C ARG A 186 8.82 -11.67 17.03
N SER A 187 7.53 -11.63 16.82
CA SER A 187 6.72 -12.79 16.46
C SER A 187 6.93 -13.17 15.01
N THR A 188 7.13 -14.45 14.77
CA THR A 188 7.15 -15.03 13.40
C THR A 188 5.79 -14.99 12.71
N ASN A 189 4.74 -14.51 13.40
CA ASN A 189 3.40 -14.32 12.87
C ASN A 189 2.90 -12.90 13.12
N CYS A 190 3.76 -11.92 12.87
CA CYS A 190 3.45 -10.50 13.10
C CYS A 190 2.16 -10.05 12.39
N PHE A 191 1.98 -10.47 11.15
CA PHE A 191 0.79 -10.14 10.37
C PHE A 191 -0.47 -10.78 10.96
N GLY A 192 -0.42 -12.08 11.31
CA GLY A 192 -1.55 -12.77 11.95
C GLY A 192 -1.96 -12.16 13.29
N GLU A 193 -0.99 -11.77 14.12
CA GLU A 193 -1.26 -11.07 15.37
C GLU A 193 -1.86 -9.68 15.15
N TYR A 194 -1.43 -8.99 14.11
CA TYR A 194 -1.96 -7.69 13.74
C TYR A 194 -3.42 -7.81 13.29
N ILE A 195 -3.70 -8.70 12.32
CA ILE A 195 -5.07 -8.89 11.84
C ILE A 195 -5.99 -9.38 12.97
N GLY A 196 -5.51 -10.28 13.85
CA GLY A 196 -6.28 -10.82 14.97
C GLY A 196 -6.86 -9.74 15.90
N LYS A 197 -6.26 -8.55 15.97
CA LYS A 197 -6.81 -7.41 16.70
C LYS A 197 -8.07 -6.82 16.06
N HIS A 198 -8.25 -7.04 14.77
CA HIS A 198 -9.34 -6.51 13.97
C HIS A 198 -10.44 -7.55 13.67
N PHE A 199 -10.22 -8.83 13.97
CA PHE A 199 -11.30 -9.81 13.93
C PHE A 199 -12.29 -9.60 15.08
N LYS A 200 -13.58 -9.93 14.82
CA LYS A 200 -14.65 -9.93 15.84
C LYS A 200 -14.48 -11.05 16.82
#